data_0a11d233316d761e2752b62a13ab4ec8
#
_entry.id   0a11d233316d761e2752b62a13ab4ec8
#
_cell.length_a   1.000
_cell.length_b   1.000
_cell.length_c   1.000
_cell.angle_alpha   90.00
_cell.angle_beta   90.00
_cell.angle_gamma   90.00
#
_symmetry.space_group_name_H-M   'P 1'
#
loop_
_entity.id
_entity.type
_entity.pdbx_description
1 polymer ?
#
loop_
_entity_poly.entity_id
_entity_poly.type
_entity_poly.pdbx_seq_one_letter_code
_entity_poly.pdbx_strand_id
1 'polypeptide(L)'
;MKSARTEARLSSLLALGLCVFTLIACSLSKQLLNKKTMFEGTSAKDAGDAFKAKLGGPIKALSLELELNAATLKAQDPKNPEHVDEYKYVKGIVLGPTPVQLNLLERNLKDTLFDLDDINLAATEKLTQTALERAAIEGGKVTKMTIERGLSLAKDMTKSGNVHWAIEIRGTRESATGSADAKGTLLGVDLSQTARAANFSTYSADTLRDAGPKIKDAFGGHVRLVELIIYDKYLWFKALSPKDSEVTQYKYDINGVTTSALHNIGDNTPIGLRMSRGAKLEDFVFDLNDVKLEMAPELGQKALAKLGLVGGRISLYKISKVPVHFGQKELMTSWDVSCQRDRKSGSVMYDLAGNEVKANQ
;
A
#
# COMPACT_ATOMS: atom_id res chain seq x y z
N MET A 1 71.26 35.66 27.12
CA MET A 1 69.79 35.86 27.16
C MET A 1 69.07 35.95 25.81
N LYS A 2 69.65 35.52 24.67
CA LYS A 2 68.97 35.54 23.33
C LYS A 2 68.41 34.18 22.85
N SER A 3 68.77 33.03 23.49
CA SER A 3 68.36 31.73 23.05
C SER A 3 66.92 31.34 23.48
N ALA A 4 66.47 31.72 24.67
CA ALA A 4 65.15 31.31 25.21
C ALA A 4 63.91 31.92 24.49
N ARG A 5 64.09 33.07 23.80
CA ARG A 5 62.98 33.73 23.08
C ARG A 5 62.69 33.09 21.70
N THR A 6 63.64 32.37 21.11
CA THR A 6 63.46 31.71 19.81
C THR A 6 62.74 30.40 19.94
N GLU A 7 62.97 29.64 21.01
CA GLU A 7 62.27 28.36 21.27
C GLU A 7 60.79 28.56 21.64
N ALA A 8 60.45 29.61 22.39
CA ALA A 8 59.08 29.94 22.73
C ALA A 8 58.22 30.35 21.53
N ARG A 9 58.82 30.92 20.48
CA ARG A 9 58.10 31.27 19.23
C ARG A 9 57.91 30.06 18.30
N LEU A 10 58.81 29.11 18.30
CA LEU A 10 58.68 27.89 17.49
C LEU A 10 57.60 26.96 18.05
N SER A 11 57.54 26.83 19.38
CA SER A 11 56.51 26.01 20.04
C SER A 11 55.10 26.58 19.88
N SER A 12 54.94 27.91 19.87
CA SER A 12 53.60 28.53 19.67
C SER A 12 53.12 28.42 18.21
N LEU A 13 54.02 28.45 17.22
CA LEU A 13 53.68 28.26 15.81
C LEU A 13 53.32 26.80 15.51
N LEU A 14 53.99 25.83 16.14
CA LEU A 14 53.63 24.40 16.02
C LEU A 14 52.28 24.09 16.65
N ALA A 15 51.97 24.68 17.83
CA ALA A 15 50.66 24.52 18.46
C ALA A 15 49.52 25.14 17.64
N LEU A 16 49.74 26.28 17.02
CA LEU A 16 48.74 26.92 16.15
C LEU A 16 48.50 26.11 14.87
N GLY A 17 49.53 25.52 14.27
CA GLY A 17 49.41 24.64 13.10
C GLY A 17 48.63 23.37 13.40
N LEU A 18 48.86 22.75 14.58
CA LEU A 18 48.16 21.54 14.98
C LEU A 18 46.66 21.79 15.24
N CYS A 19 46.29 22.94 15.85
CA CYS A 19 44.89 23.33 16.07
C CYS A 19 44.15 23.60 14.75
N VAL A 20 44.79 24.20 13.75
CA VAL A 20 44.17 24.44 12.43
C VAL A 20 43.93 23.11 11.69
N PHE A 21 44.87 22.18 11.74
CA PHE A 21 44.72 20.85 11.13
C PHE A 21 43.61 20.02 11.78
N THR A 22 43.45 20.07 13.11
CA THR A 22 42.37 19.39 13.79
C THR A 22 40.99 19.98 13.51
N LEU A 23 40.88 21.29 13.36
CA LEU A 23 39.63 21.97 13.00
C LEU A 23 39.23 21.67 11.54
N ILE A 24 40.18 21.61 10.62
CA ILE A 24 39.91 21.22 9.21
C ILE A 24 39.53 19.74 9.13
N ALA A 25 40.18 18.84 9.86
CA ALA A 25 39.85 17.44 9.90
C ALA A 25 38.47 17.20 10.52
N CYS A 26 38.07 17.94 11.59
CA CYS A 26 36.74 17.87 12.17
C CYS A 26 35.66 18.44 11.25
N SER A 27 35.92 19.49 10.49
CA SER A 27 34.96 20.02 9.52
C SER A 27 34.77 19.09 8.32
N LEU A 28 35.84 18.48 7.82
CA LEU A 28 35.79 17.48 6.77
C LEU A 28 35.09 16.19 7.22
N SER A 29 35.31 15.73 8.46
CA SER A 29 34.62 14.57 8.99
C SER A 29 33.11 14.83 9.22
N LYS A 30 32.72 16.03 9.66
CA LYS A 30 31.31 16.43 9.75
C LYS A 30 30.62 16.53 8.38
N GLN A 31 31.31 17.03 7.37
CA GLN A 31 30.78 17.06 6.00
C GLN A 31 30.68 15.65 5.36
N LEU A 32 31.58 14.73 5.73
CA LEU A 32 31.52 13.34 5.28
C LEU A 32 30.41 12.52 6.02
N LEU A 33 30.10 12.88 7.26
CA LEU A 33 29.06 12.23 8.07
C LEU A 33 27.64 12.73 7.77
N ASN A 34 27.47 13.91 7.20
CA ASN A 34 26.19 14.51 6.85
C ASN A 34 25.82 14.33 5.37
N LYS A 35 26.08 13.18 4.79
CA LYS A 35 25.59 12.90 3.44
C LYS A 35 24.11 12.58 3.51
N LYS A 36 23.29 13.49 2.97
CA LYS A 36 21.87 13.26 2.73
C LYS A 36 21.70 12.02 1.87
N THR A 37 20.78 11.18 2.26
CA THR A 37 20.35 10.02 1.46
C THR A 37 19.55 10.47 0.23
N MET A 38 19.30 9.57 -0.74
CA MET A 38 18.42 9.87 -1.86
C MET A 38 16.98 10.18 -1.42
N PHE A 39 16.63 9.85 -0.18
CA PHE A 39 15.31 10.05 0.39
C PHE A 39 15.16 11.36 1.18
N GLU A 40 16.20 12.21 1.22
CA GLU A 40 16.24 13.44 2.02
C GLU A 40 16.47 14.67 1.15
N GLY A 41 15.76 15.76 1.46
CA GLY A 41 15.88 17.04 0.80
C GLY A 41 15.63 16.97 -0.71
N THR A 42 16.54 17.55 -1.49
CA THR A 42 16.47 17.60 -2.96
C THR A 42 17.24 16.49 -3.65
N SER A 43 17.82 15.53 -2.91
CA SER A 43 18.81 14.56 -3.45
C SER A 43 18.28 13.77 -4.65
N ALA A 44 17.04 13.32 -4.63
CA ALA A 44 16.42 12.60 -5.75
C ALA A 44 16.20 13.52 -6.96
N LYS A 45 15.79 14.77 -6.72
CA LYS A 45 15.64 15.78 -7.77
C LYS A 45 17.00 16.11 -8.39
N ASP A 46 18.04 16.30 -7.58
CA ASP A 46 19.39 16.60 -8.04
C ASP A 46 19.95 15.47 -8.92
N ALA A 47 19.63 14.20 -8.57
CA ALA A 47 19.96 13.06 -9.42
C ALA A 47 19.21 13.10 -10.76
N GLY A 48 17.91 13.42 -10.76
CA GLY A 48 17.11 13.60 -11.97
C GLY A 48 17.67 14.69 -12.89
N ASP A 49 18.02 15.84 -12.32
CA ASP A 49 18.62 16.96 -13.06
C ASP A 49 20.01 16.57 -13.64
N ALA A 50 20.82 15.81 -12.89
CA ALA A 50 22.10 15.30 -13.36
C ALA A 50 21.95 14.29 -14.52
N PHE A 51 20.96 13.42 -14.49
CA PHE A 51 20.64 12.52 -15.62
C PHE A 51 20.25 13.34 -16.86
N LYS A 52 19.39 14.35 -16.72
CA LYS A 52 19.01 15.23 -17.84
C LYS A 52 20.20 15.94 -18.44
N ALA A 53 21.08 16.48 -17.61
CA ALA A 53 22.32 17.12 -18.08
C ALA A 53 23.23 16.14 -18.83
N LYS A 54 23.33 14.88 -18.38
CA LYS A 54 24.15 13.84 -19.01
C LYS A 54 23.59 13.37 -20.35
N LEU A 55 22.27 13.20 -20.48
CA LEU A 55 21.60 12.69 -21.67
C LEU A 55 21.29 13.80 -22.69
N GLY A 56 21.32 15.07 -22.26
CA GLY A 56 21.18 16.22 -23.16
C GLY A 56 19.76 16.57 -23.59
N GLY A 57 18.72 16.17 -22.78
CA GLY A 57 17.33 16.48 -23.09
C GLY A 57 16.28 15.71 -22.31
N PRO A 58 15.04 15.67 -22.81
CA PRO A 58 13.96 14.87 -22.20
C PRO A 58 14.31 13.38 -22.16
N ILE A 59 13.97 12.73 -21.06
CA ILE A 59 14.31 11.33 -20.81
C ILE A 59 13.06 10.47 -20.89
N LYS A 60 13.05 9.48 -21.80
CA LYS A 60 12.11 8.36 -21.80
C LYS A 60 12.68 7.27 -20.91
N ALA A 61 12.18 7.15 -19.68
CA ALA A 61 12.65 6.20 -18.69
C ALA A 61 11.87 4.89 -18.76
N LEU A 62 12.56 3.77 -18.60
CA LEU A 62 11.95 2.46 -18.34
C LEU A 62 11.74 2.28 -16.83
N SER A 63 12.73 2.67 -16.03
CA SER A 63 12.66 2.68 -14.57
C SER A 63 13.64 3.68 -13.96
N LEU A 64 13.28 4.21 -12.79
CA LEU A 64 14.21 4.92 -11.91
C LEU A 64 14.18 4.27 -10.54
N GLU A 65 15.33 3.83 -10.07
CA GLU A 65 15.51 3.22 -8.77
C GLU A 65 16.33 4.17 -7.88
N LEU A 66 15.82 4.48 -6.69
CA LEU A 66 16.49 5.28 -5.67
C LEU A 66 16.86 4.35 -4.51
N GLU A 67 18.13 4.31 -4.18
CA GLU A 67 18.68 3.64 -3.00
C GLU A 67 19.28 4.68 -2.06
N LEU A 68 19.72 4.29 -0.85
CA LEU A 68 20.23 5.23 0.15
C LEU A 68 21.25 6.23 -0.41
N ASN A 69 22.20 5.77 -1.23
CA ASN A 69 23.34 6.57 -1.68
C ASN A 69 23.51 6.67 -3.20
N ALA A 70 22.56 6.16 -3.95
CA ALA A 70 22.62 6.09 -5.40
C ALA A 70 21.24 6.20 -6.04
N ALA A 71 21.19 6.64 -7.28
CA ALA A 71 20.04 6.49 -8.14
C ALA A 71 20.47 5.76 -9.41
N THR A 72 19.65 4.81 -9.87
CA THR A 72 19.89 4.05 -11.10
C THR A 72 18.74 4.29 -12.06
N LEU A 73 19.05 4.86 -13.22
CA LEU A 73 18.10 5.15 -14.27
C LEU A 73 18.31 4.17 -15.43
N LYS A 74 17.26 3.50 -15.87
CA LYS A 74 17.21 2.82 -17.16
C LYS A 74 16.40 3.67 -18.12
N ALA A 75 17.03 4.12 -19.18
CA ALA A 75 16.43 5.05 -20.14
C ALA A 75 16.69 4.61 -21.58
N GLN A 76 15.75 4.98 -22.46
CA GLN A 76 15.89 4.78 -23.90
C GLN A 76 17.12 5.54 -24.39
N ASP A 77 17.93 4.89 -25.23
CA ASP A 77 19.05 5.58 -25.90
C ASP A 77 18.49 6.61 -26.89
N PRO A 78 18.81 7.90 -26.73
CA PRO A 78 18.33 8.94 -27.65
C PRO A 78 18.77 8.75 -29.10
N LYS A 79 19.87 8.02 -29.35
CA LYS A 79 20.42 7.76 -30.69
C LYS A 79 19.87 6.49 -31.31
N ASN A 80 19.46 5.54 -30.48
CA ASN A 80 18.90 4.27 -30.93
C ASN A 80 17.66 3.90 -30.07
N PRO A 81 16.44 4.31 -30.48
CA PRO A 81 15.22 4.13 -29.68
C PRO A 81 14.81 2.69 -29.38
N GLU A 82 15.41 1.69 -29.98
CA GLU A 82 15.18 0.27 -29.69
C GLU A 82 16.07 -0.22 -28.53
N HIS A 83 17.02 0.59 -28.08
CA HIS A 83 17.94 0.25 -27.00
C HIS A 83 17.59 0.99 -25.72
N VAL A 84 17.94 0.38 -24.60
CA VAL A 84 17.88 0.97 -23.27
C VAL A 84 19.23 0.85 -22.63
N ASP A 85 19.68 1.95 -22.05
CA ASP A 85 20.91 2.03 -21.30
C ASP A 85 20.67 2.33 -19.83
N GLU A 86 21.55 1.83 -18.98
CA GLU A 86 21.57 2.09 -17.56
C GLU A 86 22.60 3.20 -17.25
N TYR A 87 22.15 4.14 -16.43
CA TYR A 87 22.97 5.23 -15.88
C TYR A 87 22.88 5.19 -14.36
N LYS A 88 24.01 5.40 -13.69
CA LYS A 88 24.06 5.39 -12.22
C LYS A 88 24.56 6.73 -11.68
N TYR A 89 23.76 7.39 -10.87
CA TYR A 89 24.15 8.59 -10.13
C TYR A 89 24.67 8.20 -8.76
N VAL A 90 25.92 8.57 -8.48
CA VAL A 90 26.58 8.35 -7.20
C VAL A 90 27.40 9.59 -6.85
N LYS A 91 27.16 10.18 -5.69
CA LYS A 91 27.97 11.30 -5.17
C LYS A 91 28.09 12.49 -6.13
N GLY A 92 27.05 12.83 -6.86
CA GLY A 92 27.05 13.95 -7.80
C GLY A 92 27.56 13.61 -9.21
N ILE A 93 27.95 12.37 -9.47
CA ILE A 93 28.51 11.93 -10.76
C ILE A 93 27.55 10.92 -11.40
N VAL A 94 27.27 11.10 -12.69
CA VAL A 94 26.52 10.15 -13.52
C VAL A 94 27.51 9.26 -14.29
N LEU A 95 27.50 7.98 -13.97
CA LEU A 95 28.22 6.91 -14.64
C LEU A 95 27.34 6.27 -15.72
N GLY A 96 27.93 5.63 -16.72
CA GLY A 96 27.24 5.00 -17.84
C GLY A 96 27.46 5.77 -19.16
N PRO A 97 26.87 5.32 -20.29
CA PRO A 97 25.87 4.27 -20.40
C PRO A 97 26.41 2.84 -20.25
N THR A 98 25.55 1.95 -19.77
CA THR A 98 25.74 0.49 -19.79
C THR A 98 24.54 -0.14 -20.49
N PRO A 99 24.70 -0.90 -21.60
CA PRO A 99 23.59 -1.51 -22.31
C PRO A 99 22.78 -2.47 -21.42
N VAL A 100 21.45 -2.39 -21.52
CA VAL A 100 20.50 -3.24 -20.78
C VAL A 100 19.91 -4.26 -21.71
N GLN A 101 19.98 -5.55 -21.34
CA GLN A 101 19.28 -6.61 -22.03
C GLN A 101 17.81 -6.58 -21.62
N LEU A 102 16.89 -6.32 -22.57
CA LEU A 102 15.46 -6.23 -22.32
C LEU A 102 14.80 -7.59 -22.36
N ASN A 103 13.97 -7.88 -21.37
CA ASN A 103 13.01 -8.98 -21.38
C ASN A 103 11.61 -8.42 -21.19
N LEU A 104 10.97 -8.01 -22.27
CA LEU A 104 9.71 -7.28 -22.25
C LEU A 104 8.47 -8.18 -22.25
N LEU A 105 8.63 -9.50 -22.17
CA LEU A 105 7.51 -10.45 -22.12
C LEU A 105 6.40 -10.10 -23.16
N GLU A 106 6.78 -10.01 -24.44
CA GLU A 106 5.89 -9.67 -25.57
C GLU A 106 5.34 -8.23 -25.60
N ARG A 107 5.88 -7.32 -24.78
CA ARG A 107 5.47 -5.92 -24.79
C ARG A 107 6.32 -5.10 -25.74
N ASN A 108 5.69 -4.05 -26.30
CA ASN A 108 6.41 -3.01 -27.01
C ASN A 108 7.16 -2.11 -26.02
N LEU A 109 8.45 -1.84 -26.24
CA LEU A 109 9.23 -0.94 -25.40
C LEU A 109 8.54 0.43 -25.23
N LYS A 110 7.94 0.97 -26.28
CA LYS A 110 7.25 2.28 -26.25
C LYS A 110 6.12 2.34 -25.21
N ASP A 111 5.44 1.21 -24.98
CA ASP A 111 4.32 1.15 -24.05
C ASP A 111 4.76 1.06 -22.59
N THR A 112 6.04 0.71 -22.34
CA THR A 112 6.63 0.60 -21.00
C THR A 112 7.36 1.85 -20.55
N LEU A 113 7.70 2.73 -21.47
CA LEU A 113 8.43 3.97 -21.17
C LEU A 113 7.51 5.04 -20.59
N PHE A 114 8.10 5.93 -19.79
CA PHE A 114 7.45 7.14 -19.27
C PHE A 114 8.38 8.34 -19.36
N ASP A 115 7.82 9.55 -19.35
CA ASP A 115 8.61 10.76 -19.29
C ASP A 115 9.09 11.01 -17.86
N LEU A 116 10.41 11.15 -17.65
CA LEU A 116 10.94 11.43 -16.33
C LEU A 116 10.47 12.80 -15.81
N ASP A 117 10.09 13.72 -16.69
CA ASP A 117 9.55 15.03 -16.35
C ASP A 117 8.13 14.96 -15.73
N ASP A 118 7.41 13.88 -15.98
CA ASP A 118 6.10 13.65 -15.36
C ASP A 118 6.18 13.24 -13.90
N ILE A 119 7.39 12.89 -13.42
CA ILE A 119 7.62 12.40 -12.07
C ILE A 119 8.05 13.54 -11.14
N ASN A 120 7.34 13.69 -10.04
CA ASN A 120 7.69 14.69 -9.02
C ASN A 120 8.76 14.16 -8.05
N LEU A 121 10.02 14.15 -8.48
CA LEU A 121 11.15 13.72 -7.64
C LEU A 121 11.36 14.59 -6.39
N ALA A 122 10.87 15.84 -6.39
CA ALA A 122 10.92 16.69 -5.21
C ALA A 122 10.01 16.23 -4.07
N ALA A 123 9.03 15.36 -4.36
CA ALA A 123 8.13 14.79 -3.33
C ALA A 123 8.78 13.68 -2.50
N THR A 124 9.98 13.20 -2.85
CA THR A 124 10.61 12.00 -2.27
C THR A 124 10.72 12.06 -0.74
N GLU A 125 11.16 13.18 -0.16
CA GLU A 125 11.30 13.32 1.28
C GLU A 125 9.96 13.23 2.00
N LYS A 126 8.96 14.00 1.52
CA LYS A 126 7.60 13.96 2.08
C LYS A 126 6.97 12.57 1.93
N LEU A 127 7.16 11.93 0.79
CA LEU A 127 6.66 10.59 0.52
C LEU A 127 7.31 9.57 1.46
N THR A 128 8.63 9.69 1.71
CA THR A 128 9.38 8.89 2.69
C THR A 128 8.77 9.00 4.08
N GLN A 129 8.57 10.23 4.57
CA GLN A 129 8.00 10.50 5.89
C GLN A 129 6.60 9.93 6.02
N THR A 130 5.72 10.24 5.07
CA THR A 130 4.33 9.76 5.08
C THR A 130 4.23 8.23 5.02
N ALA A 131 5.09 7.58 4.22
CA ALA A 131 5.13 6.12 4.13
C ALA A 131 5.61 5.47 5.43
N LEU A 132 6.64 6.04 6.09
CA LEU A 132 7.14 5.55 7.39
C LEU A 132 6.10 5.73 8.50
N GLU A 133 5.44 6.89 8.56
CA GLU A 133 4.34 7.16 9.52
C GLU A 133 3.21 6.14 9.36
N ARG A 134 2.80 5.86 8.11
CA ARG A 134 1.72 4.91 7.84
C ARG A 134 2.14 3.47 8.08
N ALA A 135 3.38 3.10 7.77
CA ALA A 135 3.93 1.78 8.08
C ALA A 135 4.02 1.55 9.58
N ALA A 136 4.41 2.57 10.36
CA ALA A 136 4.58 2.55 11.81
C ALA A 136 5.37 1.31 12.30
N ILE A 137 6.44 0.96 11.58
CA ILE A 137 7.36 -0.13 11.92
C ILE A 137 8.46 0.43 12.81
N GLU A 138 8.71 -0.22 13.96
CA GLU A 138 9.75 0.19 14.88
C GLU A 138 11.14 0.14 14.22
N GLY A 139 11.86 1.27 14.25
CA GLY A 139 13.14 1.42 13.57
C GLY A 139 13.06 1.29 12.04
N GLY A 140 11.86 1.42 11.49
CA GLY A 140 11.62 1.33 10.06
C GLY A 140 12.37 2.39 9.26
N LYS A 141 12.92 2.00 8.12
CA LYS A 141 13.62 2.89 7.18
C LYS A 141 13.20 2.54 5.75
N VAL A 142 13.07 3.55 4.91
CA VAL A 142 12.98 3.33 3.48
C VAL A 142 14.36 2.88 2.98
N THR A 143 14.40 1.75 2.30
CA THR A 143 15.63 1.17 1.77
C THR A 143 15.75 1.35 0.27
N LYS A 144 14.61 1.46 -0.42
CA LYS A 144 14.54 1.57 -1.87
C LYS A 144 13.22 2.20 -2.29
N MET A 145 13.26 2.99 -3.36
CA MET A 145 12.09 3.41 -4.12
C MET A 145 12.31 3.08 -5.59
N THR A 146 11.33 2.49 -6.21
CA THR A 146 11.34 2.19 -7.66
C THR A 146 10.19 2.92 -8.33
N ILE A 147 10.49 3.61 -9.42
CA ILE A 147 9.51 4.30 -10.25
C ILE A 147 9.49 3.57 -11.59
N GLU A 148 8.34 3.05 -11.95
CA GLU A 148 8.15 2.30 -13.18
C GLU A 148 6.70 2.34 -13.63
N ARG A 149 6.47 1.95 -14.87
CA ARG A 149 5.12 1.77 -15.38
C ARG A 149 4.62 0.38 -15.03
N GLY A 150 3.56 0.32 -14.24
CA GLY A 150 2.93 -0.93 -13.83
C GLY A 150 2.36 -1.74 -14.99
N LEU A 151 2.01 -2.98 -14.70
CA LEU A 151 1.23 -3.83 -15.58
C LEU A 151 -0.25 -3.43 -15.46
N SER A 152 -0.96 -3.25 -16.58
CA SER A 152 -2.42 -3.28 -16.53
C SER A 152 -2.87 -4.73 -16.37
N LEU A 153 -3.54 -5.05 -15.25
CA LEU A 153 -4.22 -6.34 -15.06
C LEU A 153 -5.66 -6.33 -15.58
N ALA A 154 -6.06 -5.26 -16.31
CA ALA A 154 -7.31 -5.25 -17.06
C ALA A 154 -7.35 -6.39 -18.09
N LYS A 155 -8.53 -6.65 -18.69
CA LYS A 155 -8.76 -7.71 -19.70
C LYS A 155 -7.68 -7.85 -20.78
N ASP A 156 -6.89 -6.80 -20.96
CA ASP A 156 -5.78 -6.73 -21.90
C ASP A 156 -4.48 -6.52 -21.11
N MET A 157 -3.84 -7.62 -20.74
CA MET A 157 -2.53 -7.63 -20.04
C MET A 157 -1.39 -7.05 -20.89
N THR A 158 -1.64 -6.72 -22.16
CA THR A 158 -0.66 -6.08 -23.04
C THR A 158 -0.64 -4.57 -22.87
N LYS A 159 -1.65 -3.98 -22.23
CA LYS A 159 -1.69 -2.53 -21.98
C LYS A 159 -0.83 -2.16 -20.78
N SER A 160 -0.11 -1.07 -20.92
CA SER A 160 0.68 -0.48 -19.85
C SER A 160 -0.22 0.20 -18.81
N GLY A 161 0.06 -0.06 -17.54
CA GLY A 161 -0.59 0.61 -16.43
C GLY A 161 -0.07 2.03 -16.21
N ASN A 162 -0.52 2.65 -15.12
CA ASN A 162 -0.02 3.96 -14.72
C ASN A 162 1.40 3.88 -14.18
N VAL A 163 2.14 4.99 -14.30
CA VAL A 163 3.43 5.13 -13.62
C VAL A 163 3.21 5.29 -12.12
N HIS A 164 3.94 4.55 -11.33
CA HIS A 164 3.82 4.56 -9.88
C HIS A 164 5.17 4.41 -9.19
N TRP A 165 5.20 4.78 -7.91
CA TRP A 165 6.30 4.52 -7.01
C TRP A 165 6.01 3.25 -6.23
N ALA A 166 6.99 2.36 -6.12
CA ALA A 166 7.04 1.28 -5.15
C ALA A 166 8.09 1.64 -4.09
N ILE A 167 7.72 1.55 -2.80
CA ILE A 167 8.53 2.02 -1.68
C ILE A 167 8.79 0.85 -0.75
N GLU A 168 10.03 0.41 -0.63
CA GLU A 168 10.41 -0.65 0.31
C GLU A 168 10.75 -0.05 1.68
N ILE A 169 10.06 -0.52 2.70
CA ILE A 169 10.25 -0.14 4.10
C ILE A 169 10.70 -1.37 4.87
N ARG A 170 11.81 -1.26 5.58
CA ARG A 170 12.36 -2.36 6.39
C ARG A 170 12.66 -1.90 7.80
N GLY A 171 12.16 -2.65 8.78
CA GLY A 171 12.57 -2.61 10.17
C GLY A 171 13.49 -3.79 10.50
N THR A 172 13.71 -4.06 11.78
CA THR A 172 14.58 -5.16 12.23
C THR A 172 14.01 -6.54 11.91
N ARG A 173 12.69 -6.71 12.02
CA ARG A 173 11.99 -8.00 11.85
C ARG A 173 10.75 -7.91 10.97
N GLU A 174 10.43 -6.74 10.49
CA GLU A 174 9.21 -6.43 9.78
C GLU A 174 9.53 -5.67 8.50
N SER A 175 8.65 -5.78 7.52
CA SER A 175 8.74 -5.01 6.30
C SER A 175 7.35 -4.58 5.83
N ALA A 176 7.32 -3.51 5.04
CA ALA A 176 6.11 -3.06 4.37
C ALA A 176 6.47 -2.52 2.98
N THR A 177 5.50 -2.47 2.09
CA THR A 177 5.65 -1.89 0.76
C THR A 177 4.63 -0.79 0.56
N GLY A 178 5.10 0.44 0.33
CA GLY A 178 4.26 1.57 -0.03
C GLY A 178 4.09 1.67 -1.54
N SER A 179 2.99 2.28 -1.97
CA SER A 179 2.77 2.68 -3.36
C SER A 179 2.32 4.14 -3.42
N ALA A 180 2.78 4.88 -4.45
CA ALA A 180 2.35 6.25 -4.69
C ALA A 180 2.14 6.50 -6.18
N ASP A 181 1.39 7.56 -6.53
CA ASP A 181 1.22 7.99 -7.90
C ASP A 181 2.47 8.71 -8.43
N ALA A 182 2.50 9.03 -9.73
CA ALA A 182 3.62 9.74 -10.37
C ALA A 182 3.92 11.11 -9.73
N LYS A 183 2.95 11.74 -9.07
CA LYS A 183 3.10 13.03 -8.39
C LYS A 183 3.65 12.90 -6.95
N GLY A 184 3.85 11.67 -6.47
CA GLY A 184 4.34 11.39 -5.12
C GLY A 184 3.25 11.44 -4.06
N THR A 185 1.98 11.26 -4.43
CA THR A 185 0.89 11.08 -3.46
C THR A 185 0.82 9.62 -3.04
N LEU A 186 0.98 9.35 -1.73
CA LEU A 186 0.91 7.99 -1.21
C LEU A 186 -0.50 7.41 -1.41
N LEU A 187 -0.60 6.31 -2.15
CA LEU A 187 -1.85 5.59 -2.40
C LEU A 187 -2.15 4.59 -1.30
N GLY A 188 -1.14 3.88 -0.79
CA GLY A 188 -1.29 2.90 0.26
C GLY A 188 0.03 2.35 0.76
N VAL A 189 -0.05 1.61 1.88
CA VAL A 189 1.08 0.83 2.43
C VAL A 189 0.57 -0.56 2.72
N ASP A 190 1.18 -1.58 2.14
CA ASP A 190 0.91 -2.98 2.44
C ASP A 190 1.64 -3.39 3.72
N LEU A 191 0.87 -3.72 4.73
CA LEU A 191 1.31 -4.10 6.08
C LEU A 191 1.30 -5.62 6.30
N SER A 192 1.06 -6.42 5.27
CA SER A 192 0.89 -7.88 5.37
C SER A 192 2.07 -8.60 6.04
N GLN A 193 3.27 -8.01 5.97
CA GLN A 193 4.50 -8.54 6.54
C GLN A 193 4.88 -7.87 7.88
N THR A 194 3.89 -7.40 8.63
CA THR A 194 4.10 -6.75 9.94
C THR A 194 3.50 -7.58 11.08
N ALA A 195 4.00 -7.38 12.30
CA ALA A 195 3.43 -7.99 13.50
C ALA A 195 1.97 -7.55 13.73
N ARG A 196 1.61 -6.33 13.29
CA ARG A 196 0.22 -5.89 13.32
C ARG A 196 -0.69 -6.76 12.46
N ALA A 197 -0.24 -7.17 11.27
CA ALA A 197 -1.01 -8.07 10.41
C ALA A 197 -1.16 -9.46 11.02
N ALA A 198 -0.11 -9.98 11.66
CA ALA A 198 -0.17 -11.27 12.35
C ALA A 198 -1.23 -11.27 13.46
N ASN A 199 -1.34 -10.17 14.22
CA ASN A 199 -2.28 -10.00 15.32
C ASN A 199 -3.64 -9.44 14.89
N PHE A 200 -3.80 -8.99 13.66
CA PHE A 200 -5.05 -8.46 13.14
C PHE A 200 -6.07 -9.58 12.97
N SER A 201 -7.27 -9.40 13.53
CA SER A 201 -8.41 -10.30 13.34
C SER A 201 -9.70 -9.50 13.27
N THR A 202 -10.45 -9.71 12.23
CA THR A 202 -11.81 -9.17 12.07
C THR A 202 -12.85 -9.96 12.86
N TYR A 203 -12.45 -10.99 13.61
CA TYR A 203 -13.30 -11.65 14.60
C TYR A 203 -13.19 -10.98 15.99
N SER A 204 -12.39 -9.91 16.13
CA SER A 204 -12.34 -9.08 17.33
C SER A 204 -13.40 -7.99 17.28
N ALA A 205 -14.14 -7.79 18.38
CA ALA A 205 -15.13 -6.74 18.51
C ALA A 205 -14.54 -5.34 18.32
N ASP A 206 -13.30 -5.11 18.81
CA ASP A 206 -12.62 -3.83 18.67
C ASP A 206 -12.26 -3.54 17.22
N THR A 207 -11.71 -4.54 16.50
CA THR A 207 -11.43 -4.40 15.07
C THR A 207 -12.69 -4.10 14.27
N LEU A 208 -13.80 -4.77 14.58
CA LEU A 208 -15.07 -4.56 13.89
C LEU A 208 -15.71 -3.21 14.22
N ARG A 209 -15.58 -2.74 15.47
CA ARG A 209 -16.01 -1.40 15.87
C ARG A 209 -15.29 -0.32 15.10
N ASP A 210 -13.99 -0.50 14.85
CA ASP A 210 -13.16 0.41 14.07
C ASP A 210 -13.40 0.31 12.56
N ALA A 211 -13.78 -0.87 12.06
CA ALA A 211 -13.98 -1.11 10.64
C ALA A 211 -15.14 -0.30 10.06
N GLY A 212 -16.28 -0.23 10.76
CA GLY A 212 -17.45 0.49 10.31
C GLY A 212 -17.18 1.95 9.92
N PRO A 213 -16.64 2.79 10.83
CA PRO A 213 -16.25 4.16 10.53
C PRO A 213 -15.27 4.26 9.35
N LYS A 214 -14.21 3.45 9.32
CA LYS A 214 -13.21 3.47 8.24
C LYS A 214 -13.79 3.11 6.88
N ILE A 215 -14.72 2.17 6.83
CA ILE A 215 -15.45 1.85 5.59
C ILE A 215 -16.30 3.05 5.17
N LYS A 216 -17.05 3.66 6.11
CA LYS A 216 -17.88 4.84 5.83
C LYS A 216 -17.04 6.02 5.31
N ASP A 217 -15.92 6.31 5.93
CA ASP A 217 -15.01 7.40 5.51
C ASP A 217 -14.53 7.18 4.08
N ALA A 218 -14.18 5.94 3.70
CA ALA A 218 -13.78 5.61 2.34
C ALA A 218 -14.87 5.82 1.29
N PHE A 219 -16.15 5.84 1.70
CA PHE A 219 -17.32 6.04 0.85
C PHE A 219 -17.96 7.44 0.99
N GLY A 220 -17.37 8.35 1.76
CA GLY A 220 -17.91 9.69 1.98
C GLY A 220 -19.10 9.73 2.93
N GLY A 221 -19.21 8.75 3.84
CA GLY A 221 -20.17 8.75 4.95
C GLY A 221 -21.31 7.73 4.84
N HIS A 222 -21.83 7.46 3.67
CA HIS A 222 -22.91 6.50 3.42
C HIS A 222 -22.45 5.28 2.64
N VAL A 223 -22.75 4.09 3.15
CA VAL A 223 -22.38 2.83 2.49
C VAL A 223 -23.62 1.94 2.35
N ARG A 224 -24.07 1.79 1.11
CA ARG A 224 -25.19 0.93 0.72
C ARG A 224 -24.64 -0.42 0.28
N LEU A 225 -24.93 -1.45 1.05
CA LEU A 225 -24.42 -2.81 0.88
C LEU A 225 -25.47 -3.72 0.27
N VAL A 226 -25.01 -4.68 -0.54
CA VAL A 226 -25.80 -5.82 -1.00
C VAL A 226 -25.44 -7.07 -0.21
N GLU A 227 -24.17 -7.19 0.16
CA GLU A 227 -23.64 -8.32 0.90
C GLU A 227 -22.39 -7.89 1.66
N LEU A 228 -22.22 -8.38 2.89
CA LEU A 228 -20.99 -8.26 3.65
C LEU A 228 -20.63 -9.61 4.25
N ILE A 229 -19.39 -10.05 4.08
CA ILE A 229 -18.87 -11.29 4.64
C ILE A 229 -17.64 -10.97 5.47
N ILE A 230 -17.60 -11.46 6.71
CA ILE A 230 -16.49 -11.29 7.64
C ILE A 230 -15.73 -12.61 7.72
N TYR A 231 -14.47 -12.60 7.31
CA TYR A 231 -13.49 -13.67 7.51
C TYR A 231 -12.51 -13.26 8.61
N ASP A 232 -11.68 -14.15 9.12
CA ASP A 232 -10.76 -13.83 10.23
C ASP A 232 -9.79 -12.66 9.93
N LYS A 233 -9.32 -12.52 8.70
CA LYS A 233 -8.31 -11.51 8.34
C LYS A 233 -8.83 -10.36 7.48
N TYR A 234 -10.09 -10.39 7.08
CA TYR A 234 -10.67 -9.35 6.23
C TYR A 234 -12.19 -9.39 6.22
N LEU A 235 -12.79 -8.24 5.90
CA LEU A 235 -14.18 -8.15 5.47
C LEU A 235 -14.18 -8.05 3.94
N TRP A 236 -15.11 -8.76 3.35
CA TRP A 236 -15.39 -8.68 1.92
C TRP A 236 -16.83 -8.21 1.74
N PHE A 237 -17.05 -7.21 0.88
CA PHE A 237 -18.41 -6.68 0.73
C PHE A 237 -18.68 -6.17 -0.69
N LYS A 238 -19.94 -6.25 -1.07
CA LYS A 238 -20.48 -5.65 -2.28
C LYS A 238 -21.25 -4.41 -1.90
N ALA A 239 -20.86 -3.28 -2.44
CA ALA A 239 -21.47 -1.98 -2.18
C ALA A 239 -21.85 -1.29 -3.48
N LEU A 240 -22.85 -0.40 -3.42
CA LEU A 240 -23.12 0.52 -4.50
C LEU A 240 -22.01 1.56 -4.53
N SER A 241 -21.43 1.75 -5.72
CA SER A 241 -20.45 2.79 -5.95
C SER A 241 -21.06 4.18 -5.72
N PRO A 242 -20.37 5.08 -4.99
CA PRO A 242 -20.86 6.45 -4.79
C PRO A 242 -21.02 7.25 -6.07
N LYS A 243 -20.33 6.85 -7.16
CA LYS A 243 -20.25 7.59 -8.41
C LYS A 243 -21.38 7.27 -9.41
N ASP A 244 -21.73 6.00 -9.52
CA ASP A 244 -22.57 5.48 -10.61
C ASP A 244 -23.67 4.52 -10.14
N SER A 245 -23.77 4.25 -8.85
CA SER A 245 -24.70 3.29 -8.24
C SER A 245 -24.54 1.85 -8.77
N GLU A 246 -23.44 1.54 -9.42
CA GLU A 246 -23.11 0.17 -9.80
C GLU A 246 -22.58 -0.61 -8.59
N VAL A 247 -22.80 -1.93 -8.61
CA VAL A 247 -22.33 -2.78 -7.51
C VAL A 247 -20.88 -3.15 -7.74
N THR A 248 -20.02 -2.71 -6.82
CA THR A 248 -18.59 -3.01 -6.83
C THR A 248 -18.21 -3.81 -5.60
N GLN A 249 -17.19 -4.64 -5.74
CA GLN A 249 -16.67 -5.48 -4.68
C GLN A 249 -15.47 -4.83 -4.01
N TYR A 250 -15.49 -4.82 -2.68
CA TYR A 250 -14.47 -4.21 -1.85
C TYR A 250 -13.97 -5.19 -0.80
N LYS A 251 -12.78 -4.92 -0.30
CA LYS A 251 -12.15 -5.62 0.81
C LYS A 251 -11.72 -4.58 1.86
N TYR A 252 -11.92 -4.90 3.13
CA TYR A 252 -11.31 -4.19 4.26
C TYR A 252 -10.42 -5.16 5.02
N ASP A 253 -9.18 -4.80 5.23
CA ASP A 253 -8.20 -5.55 6.02
C ASP A 253 -7.29 -4.60 6.81
N ILE A 254 -6.14 -5.08 7.27
CA ILE A 254 -5.13 -4.28 7.98
C ILE A 254 -4.67 -3.06 7.17
N ASN A 255 -4.76 -3.10 5.86
CA ASN A 255 -4.37 -2.01 4.95
C ASN A 255 -5.49 -0.98 4.72
N GLY A 256 -6.69 -1.21 5.29
CA GLY A 256 -7.88 -0.39 5.11
C GLY A 256 -8.79 -0.90 4.00
N VAL A 257 -9.60 0.00 3.42
CA VAL A 257 -10.54 -0.34 2.34
C VAL A 257 -9.80 -0.32 1.01
N THR A 258 -9.92 -1.43 0.28
CA THR A 258 -9.41 -1.58 -1.08
C THR A 258 -10.49 -2.18 -1.98
N THR A 259 -10.43 -1.92 -3.28
CA THR A 259 -11.18 -2.71 -4.24
C THR A 259 -10.62 -4.14 -4.24
N SER A 260 -11.48 -5.15 -4.42
CA SER A 260 -11.05 -6.56 -4.31
C SER A 260 -9.89 -6.88 -5.26
N ALA A 261 -8.94 -7.67 -4.77
CA ALA A 261 -7.60 -7.88 -5.34
C ALA A 261 -7.53 -8.57 -6.72
N LEU A 262 -8.62 -8.95 -7.32
CA LEU A 262 -8.66 -9.32 -8.73
C LEU A 262 -8.67 -8.07 -9.65
N HIS A 263 -8.71 -6.89 -9.05
CA HIS A 263 -8.79 -5.61 -9.75
C HIS A 263 -7.71 -4.71 -9.17
N ASN A 264 -6.72 -4.39 -9.97
CA ASN A 264 -5.67 -3.44 -9.62
C ASN A 264 -6.25 -2.09 -9.22
N ILE A 265 -5.51 -1.40 -8.36
CA ILE A 265 -5.74 -0.03 -7.95
C ILE A 265 -6.21 0.80 -9.15
N GLY A 266 -7.49 1.14 -9.19
CA GLY A 266 -8.10 1.99 -10.22
C GLY A 266 -9.09 1.33 -11.19
N ASP A 267 -9.28 0.01 -11.15
CA ASP A 267 -10.27 -0.66 -11.99
C ASP A 267 -11.51 -1.07 -11.16
N ASN A 268 -12.47 -0.16 -11.08
CA ASN A 268 -13.78 -0.40 -10.46
C ASN A 268 -14.69 -1.15 -11.43
N THR A 269 -14.33 -2.36 -11.84
CA THR A 269 -15.19 -3.15 -12.73
C THR A 269 -16.46 -3.56 -11.99
N PRO A 270 -17.65 -3.16 -12.48
CA PRO A 270 -18.91 -3.55 -11.86
C PRO A 270 -19.09 -5.06 -11.84
N ILE A 271 -19.61 -5.57 -10.73
CA ILE A 271 -19.92 -7.00 -10.62
C ILE A 271 -21.34 -7.23 -11.08
N GLY A 272 -21.51 -8.05 -12.12
CA GLY A 272 -22.82 -8.52 -12.53
C GLY A 272 -23.50 -9.33 -11.42
N LEU A 273 -24.53 -8.77 -10.78
CA LEU A 273 -25.37 -9.50 -9.85
C LEU A 273 -26.34 -10.39 -10.63
N ARG A 274 -26.28 -11.70 -10.38
CA ARG A 274 -27.34 -12.60 -10.85
C ARG A 274 -28.54 -12.45 -9.93
N MET A 275 -29.54 -11.68 -10.36
CA MET A 275 -30.80 -11.54 -9.64
C MET A 275 -31.88 -12.46 -10.22
N SER A 276 -32.80 -12.89 -9.35
CA SER A 276 -33.98 -13.61 -9.78
C SER A 276 -34.82 -12.76 -10.73
N ARG A 277 -35.52 -13.39 -11.67
CA ARG A 277 -36.36 -12.69 -12.64
C ARG A 277 -37.40 -11.83 -11.92
N GLY A 278 -37.37 -10.50 -12.16
CA GLY A 278 -38.27 -9.52 -11.56
C GLY A 278 -37.85 -8.94 -10.21
N ALA A 279 -36.71 -9.36 -9.63
CA ALA A 279 -36.14 -8.72 -8.45
C ALA A 279 -35.45 -7.40 -8.80
N LYS A 280 -35.61 -6.39 -7.96
CA LYS A 280 -34.94 -5.10 -8.10
C LYS A 280 -33.73 -5.06 -7.17
N LEU A 281 -32.63 -4.43 -7.61
CA LEU A 281 -31.43 -4.27 -6.81
C LEU A 281 -31.73 -3.64 -5.44
N GLU A 282 -32.57 -2.62 -5.42
CA GLU A 282 -33.00 -1.90 -4.21
C GLU A 282 -33.60 -2.80 -3.13
N ASP A 283 -34.27 -3.89 -3.52
CA ASP A 283 -34.88 -4.83 -2.57
C ASP A 283 -33.80 -5.53 -1.73
N PHE A 284 -32.58 -5.67 -2.25
CA PHE A 284 -31.45 -6.36 -1.60
C PHE A 284 -30.45 -5.44 -0.89
N VAL A 285 -30.63 -4.12 -1.05
CA VAL A 285 -29.70 -3.15 -0.47
C VAL A 285 -30.07 -2.85 0.98
N PHE A 286 -29.05 -2.77 1.84
CA PHE A 286 -29.16 -2.32 3.24
C PHE A 286 -28.08 -1.30 3.57
N ASP A 287 -28.29 -0.47 4.59
CA ASP A 287 -27.30 0.53 5.02
C ASP A 287 -26.35 -0.09 6.06
N LEU A 288 -25.05 0.20 5.94
CA LEU A 288 -24.06 -0.20 6.94
C LEU A 288 -24.33 0.43 8.32
N ASN A 289 -25.04 1.56 8.36
CA ASN A 289 -25.42 2.21 9.63
C ASN A 289 -26.40 1.36 10.45
N ASP A 290 -27.18 0.51 9.82
CA ASP A 290 -28.14 -0.38 10.50
C ASP A 290 -27.46 -1.60 11.12
N VAL A 291 -26.18 -1.85 10.81
CA VAL A 291 -25.44 -3.03 11.20
C VAL A 291 -24.43 -2.72 12.30
N LYS A 292 -24.55 -3.36 13.45
CA LYS A 292 -23.58 -3.32 14.54
C LYS A 292 -22.54 -4.43 14.35
N LEU A 293 -21.48 -4.16 13.60
CA LEU A 293 -20.44 -5.15 13.24
C LEU A 293 -19.81 -5.79 14.49
N GLU A 294 -19.63 -5.04 15.55
CA GLU A 294 -19.04 -5.49 16.82
C GLU A 294 -19.85 -6.59 17.56
N MET A 295 -21.08 -6.86 17.12
CA MET A 295 -21.88 -7.98 17.65
C MET A 295 -21.43 -9.35 17.13
N ALA A 296 -20.69 -9.40 16.03
CA ALA A 296 -20.31 -10.67 15.39
C ALA A 296 -19.68 -11.69 16.35
N PRO A 297 -18.69 -11.33 17.20
CA PRO A 297 -18.09 -12.30 18.12
C PRO A 297 -19.09 -12.91 19.10
N GLU A 298 -20.03 -12.14 19.63
CA GLU A 298 -21.08 -12.61 20.52
C GLU A 298 -22.02 -13.57 19.79
N LEU A 299 -22.48 -13.21 18.59
CA LEU A 299 -23.32 -14.07 17.75
C LEU A 299 -22.59 -15.37 17.41
N GLY A 300 -21.29 -15.33 17.17
CA GLY A 300 -20.46 -16.50 16.95
C GLY A 300 -20.47 -17.47 18.12
N GLN A 301 -20.33 -16.98 19.36
CA GLN A 301 -20.40 -17.83 20.55
C GLN A 301 -21.80 -18.43 20.74
N LYS A 302 -22.85 -17.64 20.54
CA LYS A 302 -24.23 -18.12 20.58
C LYS A 302 -24.47 -19.23 19.55
N ALA A 303 -23.96 -19.06 18.31
CA ALA A 303 -24.10 -20.04 17.24
C ALA A 303 -23.37 -21.36 17.56
N LEU A 304 -22.12 -21.29 18.04
CA LEU A 304 -21.35 -22.47 18.45
C LEU A 304 -22.07 -23.26 19.56
N ALA A 305 -22.61 -22.56 20.57
CA ALA A 305 -23.37 -23.17 21.65
C ALA A 305 -24.67 -23.81 21.12
N LYS A 306 -25.44 -23.10 20.29
CA LYS A 306 -26.70 -23.57 19.70
C LYS A 306 -26.53 -24.84 18.86
N LEU A 307 -25.45 -24.91 18.08
CA LEU A 307 -25.14 -26.04 17.20
C LEU A 307 -24.43 -27.20 17.94
N GLY A 308 -24.17 -27.06 19.25
CA GLY A 308 -23.43 -28.07 20.02
C GLY A 308 -21.96 -28.20 19.56
N LEU A 309 -21.42 -27.17 18.92
CA LEU A 309 -20.04 -27.12 18.39
C LEU A 309 -19.07 -26.38 19.34
N VAL A 310 -19.27 -26.48 20.65
CA VAL A 310 -18.40 -25.85 21.66
C VAL A 310 -16.95 -26.26 21.44
N GLY A 311 -16.05 -25.26 21.40
CA GLY A 311 -14.63 -25.46 21.04
C GLY A 311 -14.39 -25.56 19.52
N GLY A 312 -15.40 -25.40 18.71
CA GLY A 312 -15.30 -25.22 17.27
C GLY A 312 -14.85 -23.81 16.89
N ARG A 313 -14.80 -23.54 15.61
CA ARG A 313 -14.43 -22.24 15.05
C ARG A 313 -15.56 -21.64 14.21
N ILE A 314 -15.59 -20.34 14.15
CA ILE A 314 -16.38 -19.61 13.16
C ILE A 314 -15.68 -19.70 11.81
N SER A 315 -16.41 -20.05 10.77
CA SER A 315 -15.89 -20.06 9.40
C SER A 315 -16.04 -18.70 8.74
N LEU A 316 -17.22 -18.09 8.93
CA LEU A 316 -17.51 -16.73 8.46
C LEU A 316 -18.79 -16.19 9.12
N TYR A 317 -18.98 -14.88 9.04
CA TYR A 317 -20.26 -14.22 9.23
C TYR A 317 -20.68 -13.60 7.90
N LYS A 318 -21.93 -13.76 7.53
CA LYS A 318 -22.49 -13.13 6.33
C LYS A 318 -23.68 -12.26 6.72
N ILE A 319 -23.74 -11.07 6.13
CA ILE A 319 -24.86 -10.14 6.28
C ILE A 319 -25.43 -9.89 4.89
N SER A 320 -26.71 -10.14 4.74
CA SER A 320 -27.43 -9.93 3.49
C SER A 320 -28.93 -9.86 3.76
N LYS A 321 -29.71 -9.36 2.80
CA LYS A 321 -31.16 -9.48 2.84
C LYS A 321 -31.61 -10.86 2.35
N VAL A 322 -32.44 -11.51 3.15
CA VAL A 322 -32.99 -12.82 2.88
C VAL A 322 -34.52 -12.81 3.05
N PRO A 323 -35.28 -13.69 2.36
CA PRO A 323 -36.71 -13.82 2.59
C PRO A 323 -37.01 -14.18 4.04
N VAL A 324 -37.98 -13.50 4.65
CA VAL A 324 -38.45 -13.79 6.04
C VAL A 324 -38.97 -15.21 6.13
N HIS A 325 -39.75 -15.65 5.12
CA HIS A 325 -40.22 -17.02 4.97
C HIS A 325 -40.04 -17.48 3.54
N PHE A 326 -39.85 -18.79 3.36
CA PHE A 326 -39.70 -19.37 2.03
C PHE A 326 -40.94 -19.05 1.16
N GLY A 327 -40.72 -18.43 0.01
CA GLY A 327 -41.82 -18.05 -0.91
C GLY A 327 -42.45 -16.68 -0.66
N GLN A 328 -42.02 -15.94 0.37
CA GLN A 328 -42.49 -14.57 0.62
C GLN A 328 -41.61 -13.54 -0.10
N LYS A 329 -42.25 -12.39 -0.45
CA LYS A 329 -41.54 -11.25 -1.05
C LYS A 329 -40.85 -10.33 -0.02
N GLU A 330 -41.27 -10.46 1.25
CA GLU A 330 -40.69 -9.66 2.32
C GLU A 330 -39.28 -10.13 2.64
N LEU A 331 -38.33 -9.20 2.60
CA LEU A 331 -36.89 -9.43 2.88
C LEU A 331 -36.51 -8.78 4.21
N MET A 332 -35.72 -9.49 4.99
CA MET A 332 -35.08 -8.97 6.20
C MET A 332 -33.57 -8.99 6.06
N THR A 333 -32.88 -7.99 6.62
CA THR A 333 -31.43 -8.04 6.78
C THR A 333 -31.09 -8.96 7.94
N SER A 334 -30.25 -9.94 7.71
CA SER A 334 -29.88 -10.93 8.72
C SER A 334 -28.41 -11.23 8.73
N TRP A 335 -27.95 -11.70 9.88
CA TRP A 335 -26.69 -12.39 10.06
C TRP A 335 -26.86 -13.88 9.77
N ASP A 336 -25.97 -14.48 9.02
CA ASP A 336 -25.79 -15.93 8.89
C ASP A 336 -24.39 -16.27 9.43
N VAL A 337 -24.34 -16.96 10.55
CA VAL A 337 -23.12 -17.31 11.27
C VAL A 337 -22.80 -18.78 11.01
N SER A 338 -21.78 -19.02 10.19
CA SER A 338 -21.33 -20.36 9.84
C SER A 338 -20.25 -20.85 10.81
N CYS A 339 -20.46 -22.03 11.36
CA CYS A 339 -19.61 -22.66 12.37
C CYS A 339 -19.11 -24.02 11.90
N GLN A 340 -17.93 -24.42 12.37
CA GLN A 340 -17.33 -25.71 12.07
C GLN A 340 -16.56 -26.26 13.27
N ARG A 341 -16.71 -27.58 13.50
CA ARG A 341 -15.84 -28.35 14.39
C ARG A 341 -15.61 -29.73 13.80
N ASP A 342 -14.35 -30.06 13.54
CA ASP A 342 -13.96 -31.33 12.91
C ASP A 342 -14.67 -31.51 11.55
N ARG A 343 -15.49 -32.57 11.42
CA ARG A 343 -16.30 -32.86 10.23
C ARG A 343 -17.73 -32.34 10.32
N LYS A 344 -18.09 -31.70 11.43
CA LYS A 344 -19.45 -31.14 11.65
C LYS A 344 -19.42 -29.65 11.32
N SER A 345 -20.45 -29.18 10.64
CA SER A 345 -20.67 -27.77 10.35
C SER A 345 -22.15 -27.45 10.44
N GLY A 346 -22.47 -26.19 10.61
CA GLY A 346 -23.82 -25.68 10.62
C GLY A 346 -23.84 -24.16 10.58
N SER A 347 -25.00 -23.57 10.42
CA SER A 347 -25.19 -22.14 10.51
C SER A 347 -26.39 -21.75 11.35
N VAL A 348 -26.32 -20.58 11.97
CA VAL A 348 -27.41 -19.95 12.68
C VAL A 348 -27.65 -18.57 12.11
N MET A 349 -28.90 -18.30 11.80
CA MET A 349 -29.34 -17.00 11.30
C MET A 349 -29.92 -16.18 12.46
N TYR A 350 -29.52 -14.92 12.52
CA TYR A 350 -29.98 -13.92 13.48
C TYR A 350 -30.51 -12.68 12.75
N ASP A 351 -31.48 -11.99 13.36
CA ASP A 351 -31.85 -10.64 12.96
C ASP A 351 -30.72 -9.61 13.33
N LEU A 352 -30.89 -8.35 12.95
CA LEU A 352 -29.91 -7.30 13.29
C LEU A 352 -29.86 -6.97 14.79
N ALA A 353 -30.88 -7.35 15.58
CA ALA A 353 -30.89 -7.23 17.03
C ALA A 353 -30.19 -8.41 17.74
N GLY A 354 -29.83 -9.47 17.01
CA GLY A 354 -29.18 -10.67 17.53
C GLY A 354 -30.15 -11.73 18.04
N ASN A 355 -31.45 -11.65 17.67
CA ASN A 355 -32.43 -12.70 17.96
C ASN A 355 -32.30 -13.82 16.91
N GLU A 356 -32.38 -15.06 17.39
CA GLU A 356 -32.31 -16.23 16.50
C GLU A 356 -33.55 -16.28 15.59
N VAL A 357 -33.32 -16.43 14.29
CA VAL A 357 -34.36 -16.63 13.28
C VAL A 357 -34.45 -18.11 12.86
N LYS A 358 -33.28 -18.75 12.63
CA LYS A 358 -33.22 -20.13 12.14
C LYS A 358 -31.87 -20.76 12.45
N ALA A 359 -31.84 -22.05 12.72
CA ALA A 359 -30.62 -22.86 12.81
C ALA A 359 -30.66 -24.02 11.82
N ASN A 360 -29.56 -24.27 11.13
CA ASN A 360 -29.37 -25.37 10.19
C ASN A 360 -28.14 -26.18 10.63
N GLN A 361 -28.29 -27.49 10.78
CA GLN A 361 -27.20 -28.44 11.08
C GLN A 361 -26.92 -29.33 9.89
#